data_c37c4a449e5dbafac09c802d695337f8
#
_entry.id   c37c4a449e5dbafac09c802d695337f8
#
_cell.length_a   1.000
_cell.length_b   1.000
_cell.length_c   1.000
_cell.angle_alpha   90.00
_cell.angle_beta   90.00
_cell.angle_gamma   90.00
#
_symmetry.space_group_name_H-M   'P 1'
#
loop_
_entity.id
_entity.type
_entity.pdbx_description
1 polymer ?
#
loop_
_entity_poly.entity_id
_entity_poly.type
_entity_poly.pdbx_seq_one_letter_code
_entity_poly.pdbx_strand_id
1 'polypeptide(L)'
;MNPAQQVMERCDLLASCSDEPGSITRPFASDAMRRAQQYVREWMRQAGMTVSRDNIGNLRGRYEGSGNATLLLGSHIDSVRDAGKYDGPLGVMIAIAAVQRAHDSSKRLPFSLEVLAFADEEGLRYGSTYLGSRAVAGAFELSDLERSDADGVVMADAIRASGGDPSNIAEDRWSGGDVLGYLEVHIEQGPVLEARGLPVGVVSGIAGQSRLEIALTGEAGHAGTVPMDRRRDALTAASELILAVEAAATTQTGLVATVGKLQVEPGVANVIPGRATFTLDVRHADDRTRSAFSEALLTRMRETARRRKLTVEAHSISENAAVRCAPGLASILTQAIKDCGQRPIELTSGAGHDAVVMSSLTDIAMLFVRCKGGISHNPAESVSAADVAVAIEVVNRFIELLAKS
;
A
#
# COMPACT_ATOMS: atom_id res chain seq x y z
N MET A 1 -17.54 -26.02 2.89
CA MET A 1 -17.68 -24.69 2.26
C MET A 1 -16.54 -24.53 1.25
N ASN A 2 -16.77 -23.90 0.11
CA ASN A 2 -15.69 -23.59 -0.85
C ASN A 2 -14.73 -22.57 -0.22
N PRO A 3 -13.39 -22.77 -0.24
CA PRO A 3 -12.43 -21.86 0.37
C PRO A 3 -12.56 -20.40 -0.08
N ALA A 4 -12.82 -20.15 -1.37
CA ALA A 4 -13.03 -18.79 -1.86
C ALA A 4 -14.27 -18.14 -1.26
N GLN A 5 -15.37 -18.87 -1.14
CA GLN A 5 -16.59 -18.38 -0.50
C GLN A 5 -16.33 -18.03 0.98
N GLN A 6 -15.56 -18.87 1.68
CA GLN A 6 -15.19 -18.62 3.07
C GLN A 6 -14.32 -17.36 3.21
N VAL A 7 -13.37 -17.13 2.29
CA VAL A 7 -12.55 -15.90 2.26
C VAL A 7 -13.45 -14.68 2.07
N MET A 8 -14.39 -14.71 1.12
CA MET A 8 -15.32 -13.61 0.87
C MET A 8 -16.18 -13.29 2.10
N GLU A 9 -16.77 -14.33 2.74
CA GLU A 9 -17.57 -14.15 3.97
C GLU A 9 -16.75 -13.60 5.13
N ARG A 10 -15.49 -14.00 5.27
CA ARG A 10 -14.58 -13.45 6.28
C ARG A 10 -14.26 -11.96 6.01
N CYS A 11 -14.05 -11.57 4.75
CA CYS A 11 -13.90 -10.17 4.38
C CYS A 11 -15.18 -9.36 4.67
N ASP A 12 -16.37 -9.93 4.42
CA ASP A 12 -17.65 -9.29 4.77
C ASP A 12 -17.81 -9.12 6.30
N LEU A 13 -17.39 -10.09 7.10
CA LEU A 13 -17.40 -9.98 8.56
C LEU A 13 -16.39 -8.92 9.05
N LEU A 14 -15.18 -8.86 8.47
CA LEU A 14 -14.22 -7.80 8.81
C LEU A 14 -14.73 -6.41 8.43
N ALA A 15 -15.46 -6.30 7.32
CA ALA A 15 -16.10 -5.05 6.89
C ALA A 15 -17.10 -4.53 7.93
N SER A 16 -17.75 -5.42 8.71
CA SER A 16 -18.64 -5.02 9.81
C SER A 16 -17.90 -4.42 11.01
N CYS A 17 -16.58 -4.63 11.11
CA CYS A 17 -15.74 -4.04 12.14
C CYS A 17 -15.30 -2.64 11.70
N SER A 18 -16.12 -1.64 12.00
CA SER A 18 -15.89 -0.24 11.72
C SER A 18 -16.13 0.63 12.94
N ASP A 19 -15.41 1.74 13.05
CA ASP A 19 -15.65 2.78 14.06
C ASP A 19 -16.67 3.83 13.56
N GLU A 20 -16.98 3.83 12.25
CA GLU A 20 -17.96 4.73 11.65
C GLU A 20 -19.20 3.93 11.17
N PRO A 21 -20.41 4.24 11.64
CA PRO A 21 -21.61 3.56 11.20
C PRO A 21 -21.87 3.77 9.70
N GLY A 22 -22.11 2.67 8.97
CA GLY A 22 -22.48 2.71 7.54
C GLY A 22 -21.31 2.84 6.57
N SER A 23 -20.08 2.92 7.08
CA SER A 23 -18.86 2.93 6.29
C SER A 23 -17.84 1.94 6.85
N ILE A 24 -16.73 1.69 6.14
CA ILE A 24 -15.63 0.85 6.62
C ILE A 24 -14.47 1.77 6.99
N THR A 25 -14.29 1.98 8.30
CA THR A 25 -13.19 2.77 8.83
C THR A 25 -12.61 2.05 10.05
N ARG A 26 -11.41 1.48 9.89
CA ARG A 26 -10.76 0.64 10.92
C ARG A 26 -9.33 1.12 11.16
N PRO A 27 -9.16 2.20 11.92
CA PRO A 27 -7.86 2.78 12.18
C PRO A 27 -7.02 1.92 13.15
N PHE A 28 -5.72 2.17 13.15
CA PHE A 28 -4.76 1.60 14.10
C PHE A 28 -5.20 1.74 15.56
N ALA A 29 -5.06 0.65 16.33
CA ALA A 29 -5.32 0.58 17.77
C ALA A 29 -6.73 1.06 18.18
N SER A 30 -7.71 0.97 17.28
CA SER A 30 -9.11 1.33 17.51
C SER A 30 -9.95 0.16 18.04
N ASP A 31 -11.19 0.45 18.44
CA ASP A 31 -12.15 -0.59 18.85
C ASP A 31 -12.55 -1.49 17.67
N ALA A 32 -12.71 -0.93 16.47
CA ALA A 32 -12.95 -1.70 15.26
C ALA A 32 -11.79 -2.66 14.97
N MET A 33 -10.54 -2.18 15.08
CA MET A 33 -9.35 -3.01 14.93
C MET A 33 -9.33 -4.15 15.94
N ARG A 34 -9.63 -3.89 17.20
CA ARG A 34 -9.66 -4.91 18.24
C ARG A 34 -10.72 -6.00 17.97
N ARG A 35 -11.91 -5.63 17.47
CA ARG A 35 -12.95 -6.59 17.06
C ARG A 35 -12.49 -7.41 15.85
N ALA A 36 -11.90 -6.78 14.84
CA ALA A 36 -11.36 -7.48 13.66
C ALA A 36 -10.27 -8.50 14.05
N GLN A 37 -9.34 -8.12 14.92
CA GLN A 37 -8.30 -9.00 15.45
C GLN A 37 -8.85 -10.24 16.17
N GLN A 38 -10.00 -10.13 16.87
CA GLN A 38 -10.65 -11.29 17.52
C GLN A 38 -11.07 -12.34 16.48
N TYR A 39 -11.70 -11.91 15.38
CA TYR A 39 -12.09 -12.82 14.29
C TYR A 39 -10.86 -13.43 13.62
N VAL A 40 -9.87 -12.63 13.24
CA VAL A 40 -8.65 -13.10 12.57
C VAL A 40 -7.90 -14.11 13.44
N ARG A 41 -7.76 -13.84 14.74
CA ARG A 41 -7.14 -14.75 15.70
C ARG A 41 -7.86 -16.10 15.76
N GLU A 42 -9.18 -16.09 15.78
CA GLU A 42 -9.98 -17.32 15.83
C GLU A 42 -9.82 -18.12 14.54
N TRP A 43 -9.85 -17.47 13.37
CA TRP A 43 -9.65 -18.15 12.07
C TRP A 43 -8.24 -18.72 11.91
N MET A 44 -7.21 -18.02 12.40
CA MET A 44 -5.86 -18.57 12.45
C MET A 44 -5.77 -19.83 13.32
N ARG A 45 -6.42 -19.83 14.50
CA ARG A 45 -6.48 -21.02 15.38
C ARG A 45 -7.21 -22.19 14.73
N GLN A 46 -8.33 -21.92 14.07
CA GLN A 46 -9.09 -22.94 13.33
C GLN A 46 -8.27 -23.56 12.19
N ALA A 47 -7.37 -22.79 11.58
CA ALA A 47 -6.41 -23.27 10.58
C ALA A 47 -5.19 -24.01 11.19
N GLY A 48 -5.21 -24.31 12.49
CA GLY A 48 -4.17 -25.07 13.17
C GLY A 48 -2.92 -24.26 13.58
N MET A 49 -3.01 -22.94 13.57
CA MET A 49 -1.88 -22.07 13.94
C MET A 49 -1.81 -21.80 15.44
N THR A 50 -0.61 -21.69 15.98
CA THR A 50 -0.35 -21.03 17.26
C THR A 50 -0.37 -19.53 17.02
N VAL A 51 -1.20 -18.78 17.78
CA VAL A 51 -1.44 -17.36 17.53
C VAL A 51 -0.96 -16.52 18.70
N SER A 52 -0.10 -15.55 18.41
CA SER A 52 0.32 -14.48 19.34
C SER A 52 -0.12 -13.12 18.81
N ARG A 53 -0.09 -12.12 19.69
CA ARG A 53 -0.19 -10.71 19.36
C ARG A 53 1.08 -10.05 19.84
N ASP A 54 1.74 -9.28 18.99
CA ASP A 54 2.94 -8.55 19.36
C ASP A 54 2.64 -7.21 20.05
N ASN A 55 3.67 -6.49 20.46
CA ASN A 55 3.55 -5.27 21.26
C ASN A 55 2.92 -4.11 20.52
N ILE A 56 3.19 -3.98 19.18
CA ILE A 56 2.56 -2.97 18.34
C ILE A 56 1.11 -3.31 18.02
N GLY A 57 0.76 -4.59 18.01
CA GLY A 57 -0.60 -5.05 17.79
C GLY A 57 -0.82 -5.92 16.57
N ASN A 58 0.22 -6.35 15.85
CA ASN A 58 0.05 -7.34 14.79
C ASN A 58 -0.40 -8.68 15.36
N LEU A 59 -1.15 -9.46 14.57
CA LEU A 59 -1.38 -10.86 14.87
C LEU A 59 -0.40 -11.71 14.07
N ARG A 60 0.20 -12.67 14.76
CA ARG A 60 1.17 -13.62 14.20
C ARG A 60 0.63 -15.03 14.41
N GLY A 61 0.33 -15.71 13.32
CA GLY A 61 -0.17 -17.09 13.30
C GLY A 61 0.86 -18.03 12.73
N ARG A 62 1.45 -18.93 13.56
CA ARG A 62 2.49 -19.87 13.16
C ARG A 62 1.96 -21.28 13.01
N TYR A 63 2.20 -21.89 11.85
CA TYR A 63 1.97 -23.29 11.54
C TYR A 63 3.31 -24.00 11.36
N GLU A 64 3.65 -24.93 12.27
CA GLU A 64 4.97 -25.56 12.33
C GLU A 64 5.20 -26.54 11.19
N GLY A 65 6.35 -26.36 10.53
CA GLY A 65 6.91 -27.31 9.57
C GLY A 65 7.81 -28.36 10.22
N SER A 66 8.57 -29.08 9.41
CA SER A 66 9.58 -30.06 9.88
C SER A 66 11.00 -29.50 9.94
N GLY A 67 11.26 -28.35 9.31
CA GLY A 67 12.54 -27.65 9.30
C GLY A 67 12.49 -26.33 10.06
N ASN A 68 13.63 -25.63 10.13
CA ASN A 68 13.79 -24.40 10.91
C ASN A 68 13.48 -23.13 10.12
N ALA A 69 13.45 -23.20 8.80
CA ALA A 69 13.13 -22.04 7.97
C ALA A 69 11.64 -21.70 8.01
N THR A 70 11.29 -20.46 7.69
CA THR A 70 9.90 -19.98 7.70
C THR A 70 9.59 -19.19 6.42
N LEU A 71 8.45 -19.48 5.79
CA LEU A 71 7.84 -18.61 4.80
C LEU A 71 6.86 -17.69 5.50
N LEU A 72 7.03 -16.39 5.33
CA LEU A 72 6.11 -15.37 5.82
C LEU A 72 5.05 -15.08 4.76
N LEU A 73 3.79 -15.06 5.20
CA LEU A 73 2.62 -14.69 4.39
C LEU A 73 1.89 -13.58 5.12
N GLY A 74 1.40 -12.55 4.43
CA GLY A 74 0.68 -11.52 5.17
C GLY A 74 0.21 -10.36 4.34
N SER A 75 -0.50 -9.47 5.00
CA SER A 75 -0.94 -8.15 4.59
C SER A 75 -1.52 -7.44 5.80
N HIS A 76 -2.08 -6.24 5.62
CA HIS A 76 -2.69 -5.47 6.70
C HIS A 76 -4.17 -5.80 6.92
N ILE A 77 -4.71 -5.35 8.06
CA ILE A 77 -6.13 -5.46 8.40
C ILE A 77 -6.76 -4.14 8.83
N ASP A 78 -5.99 -3.05 8.88
CA ASP A 78 -6.52 -1.69 8.99
C ASP A 78 -7.14 -1.23 7.67
N SER A 79 -7.64 -0.03 7.61
CA SER A 79 -8.21 0.56 6.40
C SER A 79 -8.10 2.08 6.40
N VAL A 80 -8.15 2.69 5.22
CA VAL A 80 -8.48 4.10 5.06
C VAL A 80 -9.90 4.41 5.55
N ARG A 81 -10.28 5.69 5.59
CA ARG A 81 -11.66 6.09 5.87
C ARG A 81 -12.57 5.73 4.70
N ASP A 82 -13.77 5.21 5.01
CA ASP A 82 -14.78 4.79 4.03
C ASP A 82 -14.23 3.87 2.94
N ALA A 83 -13.50 2.86 3.38
CA ALA A 83 -12.74 1.92 2.56
C ALA A 83 -13.63 0.88 1.86
N GLY A 84 -12.98 0.08 1.01
CA GLY A 84 -13.49 -1.20 0.54
C GLY A 84 -13.28 -2.34 1.53
N LYS A 85 -13.64 -3.57 1.11
CA LYS A 85 -13.64 -4.75 1.98
C LYS A 85 -12.36 -5.57 1.87
N TYR A 86 -11.60 -5.39 0.79
CA TYR A 86 -10.61 -6.36 0.32
C TYR A 86 -9.17 -5.83 0.39
N ASP A 87 -9.04 -4.52 0.44
CA ASP A 87 -7.76 -3.82 0.55
C ASP A 87 -7.06 -4.18 1.86
N GLY A 88 -6.01 -5.02 1.76
CA GLY A 88 -5.31 -5.66 2.87
C GLY A 88 -5.97 -6.94 3.39
N PRO A 89 -7.22 -6.92 3.91
CA PRO A 89 -7.86 -8.10 4.49
C PRO A 89 -7.91 -9.32 3.57
N LEU A 90 -8.07 -9.13 2.26
CA LEU A 90 -8.09 -10.24 1.30
C LEU A 90 -6.80 -11.06 1.36
N GLY A 91 -5.64 -10.39 1.43
CA GLY A 91 -4.34 -11.06 1.49
C GLY A 91 -4.19 -11.92 2.74
N VAL A 92 -4.59 -11.38 3.89
CA VAL A 92 -4.57 -12.12 5.16
C VAL A 92 -5.52 -13.34 5.10
N MET A 93 -6.72 -13.18 4.55
CA MET A 93 -7.68 -14.29 4.46
C MET A 93 -7.22 -15.38 3.50
N ILE A 94 -6.57 -15.02 2.39
CA ILE A 94 -5.97 -16.00 1.45
C ILE A 94 -4.80 -16.74 2.13
N ALA A 95 -3.94 -16.03 2.88
CA ALA A 95 -2.86 -16.65 3.64
C ALA A 95 -3.39 -17.67 4.66
N ILE A 96 -4.43 -17.31 5.43
CA ILE A 96 -5.08 -18.24 6.37
C ILE A 96 -5.68 -19.45 5.62
N ALA A 97 -6.30 -19.25 4.46
CA ALA A 97 -6.86 -20.35 3.67
C ALA A 97 -5.78 -21.31 3.15
N ALA A 98 -4.60 -20.82 2.80
CA ALA A 98 -3.46 -21.64 2.40
C ALA A 98 -2.95 -22.51 3.56
N VAL A 99 -2.82 -21.93 4.76
CA VAL A 99 -2.45 -22.69 5.97
C VAL A 99 -3.52 -23.71 6.33
N GLN A 100 -4.82 -23.34 6.26
CA GLN A 100 -5.92 -24.28 6.50
C GLN A 100 -5.84 -25.50 5.59
N ARG A 101 -5.54 -25.31 4.30
CA ARG A 101 -5.37 -26.42 3.35
C ARG A 101 -4.20 -27.35 3.73
N ALA A 102 -3.06 -26.78 4.18
CA ALA A 102 -1.93 -27.55 4.67
C ALA A 102 -2.32 -28.37 5.92
N HIS A 103 -3.04 -27.75 6.85
CA HIS A 103 -3.55 -28.38 8.07
C HIS A 103 -4.52 -29.53 7.76
N ASP A 104 -5.53 -29.30 6.94
CA ASP A 104 -6.55 -30.29 6.59
C ASP A 104 -5.98 -31.49 5.82
N SER A 105 -4.94 -31.26 5.03
CA SER A 105 -4.23 -32.36 4.30
C SER A 105 -3.23 -33.10 5.19
N SER A 106 -3.05 -32.70 6.45
CA SER A 106 -2.03 -33.23 7.36
C SER A 106 -0.61 -33.19 6.78
N LYS A 107 -0.37 -32.35 5.79
CA LYS A 107 0.94 -32.18 5.16
C LYS A 107 1.85 -31.36 6.05
N ARG A 108 2.96 -31.97 6.46
CA ARG A 108 4.03 -31.25 7.14
C ARG A 108 5.03 -30.77 6.09
N LEU A 109 5.07 -29.44 5.90
CA LEU A 109 6.01 -28.79 4.98
C LEU A 109 7.44 -28.85 5.53
N PRO A 110 8.48 -28.78 4.67
CA PRO A 110 9.88 -28.73 5.14
C PRO A 110 10.25 -27.40 5.82
N PHE A 111 9.36 -26.45 5.88
CA PHE A 111 9.47 -25.15 6.55
C PHE A 111 8.15 -24.78 7.23
N SER A 112 8.22 -23.88 8.19
CA SER A 112 7.03 -23.33 8.84
C SER A 112 6.38 -22.26 7.99
N LEU A 113 5.06 -22.10 8.15
CA LEU A 113 4.32 -20.94 7.62
C LEU A 113 4.00 -20.00 8.76
N GLU A 114 4.22 -18.70 8.57
CA GLU A 114 3.77 -17.69 9.52
C GLU A 114 2.93 -16.64 8.81
N VAL A 115 1.68 -16.50 9.26
CA VAL A 115 0.74 -15.49 8.75
C VAL A 115 0.84 -14.25 9.62
N LEU A 116 1.15 -13.11 8.99
CA LEU A 116 1.21 -11.79 9.59
C LEU A 116 -0.03 -11.00 9.19
N ALA A 117 -0.83 -10.58 10.16
CA ALA A 117 -1.91 -9.63 9.96
C ALA A 117 -1.47 -8.29 10.58
N PHE A 118 -0.96 -7.39 9.75
CA PHE A 118 -0.40 -6.14 10.20
C PHE A 118 -1.48 -5.19 10.72
N ALA A 119 -1.14 -4.47 11.78
CA ALA A 119 -2.08 -3.64 12.52
C ALA A 119 -2.29 -2.25 11.89
N ASP A 120 -1.36 -1.80 11.04
CA ASP A 120 -1.42 -0.50 10.37
C ASP A 120 -0.45 -0.48 9.19
N GLU A 121 -0.99 -0.29 8.00
CA GLU A 121 -0.27 0.00 6.76
C GLU A 121 -0.56 1.41 6.30
N GLU A 122 -1.83 1.81 6.35
CA GLU A 122 -2.43 3.00 5.75
C GLU A 122 -2.09 4.30 6.48
N GLY A 123 -1.74 4.21 7.76
CA GLY A 123 -1.36 5.39 8.54
C GLY A 123 -2.49 6.37 8.81
N LEU A 124 -3.75 5.96 8.70
CA LEU A 124 -4.92 6.83 8.79
C LEU A 124 -4.96 7.65 10.08
N ARG A 125 -4.63 7.04 11.21
CA ARG A 125 -4.80 7.66 12.52
C ARG A 125 -3.70 8.65 12.87
N TYR A 126 -2.44 8.30 12.57
CA TYR A 126 -1.27 9.05 13.04
C TYR A 126 -0.44 9.69 11.92
N GLY A 127 -0.83 9.51 10.64
CA GLY A 127 -0.08 10.01 9.50
C GLY A 127 1.31 9.36 9.37
N SER A 128 1.48 8.16 9.93
CA SER A 128 2.70 7.34 9.83
C SER A 128 2.28 5.95 9.36
N THR A 129 2.76 5.55 8.20
CA THR A 129 2.40 4.30 7.51
C THR A 129 3.27 3.13 7.94
N TYR A 130 2.80 1.89 7.68
CA TYR A 130 3.56 0.65 7.87
C TYR A 130 3.97 0.39 9.33
N LEU A 131 3.24 0.88 10.33
CA LEU A 131 3.64 0.71 11.72
C LEU A 131 3.83 -0.77 12.08
N GLY A 132 2.92 -1.63 11.59
CA GLY A 132 2.95 -3.06 11.84
C GLY A 132 4.17 -3.75 11.25
N SER A 133 4.40 -3.60 9.95
CA SER A 133 5.54 -4.23 9.26
C SER A 133 6.88 -3.62 9.67
N ARG A 134 6.94 -2.32 10.00
CA ARG A 134 8.15 -1.69 10.55
C ARG A 134 8.57 -2.31 11.89
N ALA A 135 7.63 -2.65 12.76
CA ALA A 135 7.94 -3.34 14.01
C ALA A 135 8.55 -4.72 13.74
N VAL A 136 7.94 -5.50 12.84
CA VAL A 136 8.44 -6.85 12.47
C VAL A 136 9.80 -6.78 11.77
N ALA A 137 10.03 -5.81 10.91
CA ALA A 137 11.31 -5.63 10.22
C ALA A 137 12.40 -4.98 11.10
N GLY A 138 12.05 -4.50 12.30
CA GLY A 138 12.99 -3.81 13.19
C GLY A 138 13.31 -2.38 12.74
N ALA A 139 12.42 -1.78 11.96
CA ALA A 139 12.53 -0.42 11.41
C ALA A 139 11.55 0.57 12.05
N PHE A 140 10.89 0.20 13.15
CA PHE A 140 9.98 1.08 13.89
C PHE A 140 10.75 2.24 14.54
N GLU A 141 10.26 3.46 14.35
CA GLU A 141 10.87 4.65 14.90
C GLU A 141 10.17 5.03 16.22
N LEU A 142 10.92 5.04 17.32
CA LEU A 142 10.35 5.36 18.64
C LEU A 142 9.75 6.77 18.73
N SER A 143 10.18 7.70 17.88
CA SER A 143 9.59 9.04 17.76
C SER A 143 8.13 9.01 17.28
N ASP A 144 7.69 7.97 16.57
CA ASP A 144 6.29 7.81 16.19
C ASP A 144 5.37 7.67 17.41
N LEU A 145 5.87 7.11 18.51
CA LEU A 145 5.10 6.97 19.76
C LEU A 145 4.60 8.28 20.35
N GLU A 146 5.26 9.41 20.02
CA GLU A 146 4.90 10.75 20.48
C GLU A 146 3.82 11.43 19.63
N ARG A 147 3.48 10.84 18.47
CA ARG A 147 2.45 11.38 17.58
C ARG A 147 1.08 11.33 18.25
N SER A 148 0.29 12.37 18.00
CA SER A 148 -1.10 12.46 18.46
C SER A 148 -2.05 12.38 17.26
N ASP A 149 -3.18 11.73 17.47
CA ASP A 149 -4.29 11.74 16.51
C ASP A 149 -5.10 13.06 16.56
N ALA A 150 -6.16 13.13 15.76
CA ALA A 150 -7.02 14.32 15.67
C ALA A 150 -7.73 14.67 17.00
N ASP A 151 -7.90 13.68 17.87
CA ASP A 151 -8.54 13.84 19.19
C ASP A 151 -7.50 14.09 20.31
N GLY A 152 -6.21 14.20 19.97
CA GLY A 152 -5.11 14.43 20.89
C GLY A 152 -4.65 13.18 21.64
N VAL A 153 -5.06 11.98 21.23
CA VAL A 153 -4.61 10.72 21.84
C VAL A 153 -3.21 10.38 21.32
N VAL A 154 -2.25 10.26 22.23
CA VAL A 154 -0.86 9.89 21.89
C VAL A 154 -0.79 8.42 21.46
N MET A 155 0.01 8.10 20.43
CA MET A 155 0.13 6.73 19.90
C MET A 155 0.52 5.71 20.97
N ALA A 156 1.47 6.03 21.85
CA ALA A 156 1.85 5.16 22.95
C ALA A 156 0.67 4.79 23.86
N ASP A 157 -0.24 5.74 24.13
CA ASP A 157 -1.40 5.51 24.96
C ASP A 157 -2.47 4.68 24.25
N ALA A 158 -2.65 4.89 22.93
CA ALA A 158 -3.54 4.06 22.11
C ALA A 158 -3.06 2.60 22.05
N ILE A 159 -1.75 2.37 21.91
CA ILE A 159 -1.15 1.03 21.94
C ILE A 159 -1.45 0.35 23.29
N ARG A 160 -1.22 1.04 24.43
CA ARG A 160 -1.53 0.49 25.76
C ARG A 160 -3.01 0.18 25.91
N ALA A 161 -3.88 1.11 25.52
CA ALA A 161 -5.34 0.93 25.59
C ALA A 161 -5.83 -0.25 24.74
N SER A 162 -5.17 -0.54 23.62
CA SER A 162 -5.47 -1.70 22.78
C SER A 162 -4.88 -3.01 23.31
N GLY A 163 -4.10 -2.98 24.41
CA GLY A 163 -3.47 -4.14 25.03
C GLY A 163 -2.07 -4.48 24.49
N GLY A 164 -1.39 -3.53 23.83
CA GLY A 164 0.02 -3.61 23.43
C GLY A 164 0.96 -3.01 24.49
N ASP A 165 2.26 -3.06 24.19
CA ASP A 165 3.29 -2.50 25.07
C ASP A 165 4.28 -1.63 24.26
N PRO A 166 4.11 -0.29 24.26
CA PRO A 166 4.98 0.58 23.49
C PRO A 166 6.43 0.57 23.98
N SER A 167 6.70 0.09 25.19
CA SER A 167 8.06 0.03 25.74
C SER A 167 8.86 -1.15 25.16
N ASN A 168 8.17 -2.16 24.63
CA ASN A 168 8.76 -3.41 24.17
C ASN A 168 8.58 -3.66 22.64
N ILE A 169 8.22 -2.63 21.86
CA ILE A 169 8.04 -2.77 20.39
C ILE A 169 9.33 -3.28 19.70
N ALA A 170 10.50 -2.96 20.23
CA ALA A 170 11.76 -3.47 19.69
C ALA A 170 11.87 -5.00 19.72
N GLU A 171 11.13 -5.68 20.61
CA GLU A 171 11.08 -7.14 20.69
C GLU A 171 10.18 -7.77 19.62
N ASP A 172 9.35 -6.98 18.95
CA ASP A 172 8.46 -7.44 17.86
C ASP A 172 9.26 -7.79 16.60
N ARG A 173 10.52 -7.33 16.52
CA ARG A 173 11.41 -7.66 15.42
C ARG A 173 11.48 -9.17 15.22
N TRP A 174 11.44 -9.58 13.95
CA TRP A 174 11.61 -10.97 13.59
C TRP A 174 12.88 -11.59 14.19
N SER A 175 12.73 -12.69 14.91
CA SER A 175 13.81 -13.44 15.56
C SER A 175 13.69 -14.96 15.36
N GLY A 176 12.77 -15.40 14.49
CA GLY A 176 12.35 -16.80 14.33
C GLY A 176 13.22 -17.66 13.40
N GLY A 177 14.51 -17.37 13.22
CA GLY A 177 15.41 -18.14 12.35
C GLY A 177 15.35 -17.69 10.88
N ASP A 178 15.81 -18.56 9.96
CA ASP A 178 15.90 -18.24 8.54
C ASP A 178 14.54 -17.98 7.90
N VAL A 179 14.42 -16.89 7.17
CA VAL A 179 13.22 -16.54 6.40
C VAL A 179 13.46 -16.87 4.94
N LEU A 180 12.59 -17.72 4.36
CA LEU A 180 12.65 -18.09 2.94
C LEU A 180 12.17 -16.97 2.02
N GLY A 181 11.36 -16.06 2.55
CA GLY A 181 10.79 -14.92 1.87
C GLY A 181 9.47 -14.50 2.50
N TYR A 182 8.96 -13.38 2.02
CA TYR A 182 7.64 -12.85 2.35
C TYR A 182 6.79 -12.78 1.09
N LEU A 183 5.61 -13.40 1.12
CA LEU A 183 4.62 -13.32 0.05
C LEU A 183 3.42 -12.50 0.54
N GLU A 184 3.13 -11.40 -0.16
CA GLU A 184 1.93 -10.61 0.02
C GLU A 184 0.95 -10.82 -1.14
N VAL A 185 -0.29 -11.15 -0.81
CA VAL A 185 -1.39 -11.15 -1.77
C VAL A 185 -2.20 -9.88 -1.55
N HIS A 186 -2.50 -9.18 -2.63
CA HIS A 186 -3.23 -7.91 -2.55
C HIS A 186 -4.15 -7.73 -3.75
N ILE A 187 -5.18 -6.90 -3.65
CA ILE A 187 -5.92 -6.46 -4.84
C ILE A 187 -5.01 -5.58 -5.70
N GLU A 188 -5.23 -5.57 -7.02
CA GLU A 188 -4.40 -4.76 -7.93
C GLU A 188 -4.51 -3.25 -7.67
N GLN A 189 -5.65 -2.78 -7.18
CA GLN A 189 -5.97 -1.35 -7.04
C GLN A 189 -5.87 -0.59 -8.39
N GLY A 190 -5.91 -1.32 -9.48
CA GLY A 190 -5.76 -0.83 -10.85
C GLY A 190 -6.56 -1.67 -11.84
N PRO A 191 -6.74 -1.20 -13.08
CA PRO A 191 -7.62 -1.79 -14.06
C PRO A 191 -6.94 -2.78 -15.03
N VAL A 192 -5.63 -3.07 -14.88
CA VAL A 192 -4.86 -3.77 -15.92
C VAL A 192 -5.25 -5.24 -16.03
N LEU A 193 -5.43 -5.94 -14.89
CA LEU A 193 -5.87 -7.33 -14.88
C LEU A 193 -7.26 -7.46 -15.49
N GLU A 194 -8.18 -6.56 -15.17
CA GLU A 194 -9.52 -6.55 -15.76
C GLU A 194 -9.46 -6.32 -17.27
N ALA A 195 -8.71 -5.30 -17.72
CA ALA A 195 -8.53 -5.01 -19.15
C ALA A 195 -7.85 -6.16 -19.92
N ARG A 196 -7.08 -7.00 -19.24
CA ARG A 196 -6.41 -8.18 -19.83
C ARG A 196 -7.23 -9.47 -19.70
N GLY A 197 -8.35 -9.45 -18.95
CA GLY A 197 -9.17 -10.62 -18.66
C GLY A 197 -8.43 -11.65 -17.81
N LEU A 198 -7.52 -11.24 -16.93
CA LEU A 198 -6.69 -12.10 -16.09
C LEU A 198 -7.14 -12.02 -14.64
N PRO A 199 -7.22 -13.14 -13.91
CA PRO A 199 -7.65 -13.17 -12.50
C PRO A 199 -6.56 -12.70 -11.54
N VAL A 200 -5.29 -12.94 -11.88
CA VAL A 200 -4.12 -12.66 -11.04
C VAL A 200 -2.92 -12.20 -11.87
N GLY A 201 -1.95 -11.54 -11.21
CA GLY A 201 -0.69 -11.13 -11.80
C GLY A 201 0.46 -11.17 -10.80
N VAL A 202 1.69 -11.37 -11.30
CA VAL A 202 2.91 -11.28 -10.49
C VAL A 202 3.33 -9.82 -10.40
N VAL A 203 3.67 -9.35 -9.22
CA VAL A 203 4.24 -8.02 -9.03
C VAL A 203 5.74 -8.10 -9.19
N SER A 204 6.29 -7.34 -10.14
CA SER A 204 7.73 -7.24 -10.38
C SER A 204 8.44 -6.31 -9.38
N GLY A 205 7.69 -5.40 -8.79
CA GLY A 205 8.17 -4.44 -7.80
C GLY A 205 7.14 -3.37 -7.47
N ILE A 206 7.45 -2.59 -6.47
CA ILE A 206 6.65 -1.47 -5.98
C ILE A 206 7.31 -0.18 -6.43
N ALA A 207 6.56 0.72 -7.05
CA ALA A 207 7.07 1.97 -7.57
C ALA A 207 7.60 2.88 -6.46
N GLY A 208 8.76 3.50 -6.71
CA GLY A 208 9.20 4.62 -5.91
C GLY A 208 8.32 5.85 -6.15
N GLN A 209 8.26 6.73 -5.17
CA GLN A 209 7.43 7.92 -5.18
C GLN A 209 8.24 9.16 -4.81
N SER A 210 8.11 10.24 -5.59
CA SER A 210 8.52 11.60 -5.22
C SER A 210 7.28 12.46 -5.12
N ARG A 211 7.00 13.01 -3.95
CA ARG A 211 5.92 13.98 -3.75
C ARG A 211 6.48 15.35 -3.43
N LEU A 212 6.06 16.33 -4.21
CA LEU A 212 6.54 17.71 -4.12
C LEU A 212 5.37 18.66 -3.94
N GLU A 213 5.61 19.77 -3.25
CA GLU A 213 4.78 20.96 -3.28
C GLU A 213 5.49 22.05 -4.08
N ILE A 214 4.78 22.61 -5.06
CA ILE A 214 5.29 23.64 -5.96
C ILE A 214 4.53 24.93 -5.69
N ALA A 215 5.22 26.01 -5.35
CA ALA A 215 4.65 27.33 -5.15
C ALA A 215 5.15 28.30 -6.23
N LEU A 216 4.22 28.92 -6.93
CA LEU A 216 4.46 29.98 -7.91
C LEU A 216 4.02 31.31 -7.31
N THR A 217 4.90 32.31 -7.31
CA THR A 217 4.57 33.65 -6.83
C THR A 217 4.76 34.67 -7.94
N GLY A 218 3.69 35.39 -8.22
CA GLY A 218 3.59 36.48 -9.17
C GLY A 218 3.13 37.76 -8.49
N GLU A 219 2.16 38.45 -9.09
CA GLU A 219 1.67 39.72 -8.60
C GLU A 219 0.15 39.82 -8.73
N ALA A 220 -0.53 39.97 -7.59
CA ALA A 220 -1.97 40.20 -7.58
C ALA A 220 -2.30 41.60 -8.14
N GLY A 221 -3.34 41.70 -8.93
CA GLY A 221 -3.74 42.97 -9.55
C GLY A 221 -5.17 42.96 -10.01
N HIS A 222 -5.70 44.12 -10.38
CA HIS A 222 -7.08 44.26 -10.85
C HIS A 222 -7.27 43.60 -12.22
N ALA A 223 -8.16 42.64 -12.34
CA ALA A 223 -8.35 41.83 -13.55
C ALA A 223 -8.77 42.61 -14.79
N GLY A 224 -9.46 43.75 -14.63
CA GLY A 224 -9.94 44.59 -15.72
C GLY A 224 -9.01 45.74 -16.12
N THR A 225 -8.04 46.14 -15.30
CA THR A 225 -7.20 47.35 -15.56
C THR A 225 -5.75 47.03 -15.87
N VAL A 226 -5.23 45.88 -15.47
CA VAL A 226 -3.83 45.47 -15.77
C VAL A 226 -3.77 44.82 -17.16
N PRO A 227 -3.01 45.42 -18.13
CA PRO A 227 -2.87 44.87 -19.48
C PRO A 227 -2.27 43.45 -19.47
N MET A 228 -2.62 42.62 -20.47
CA MET A 228 -2.19 41.19 -20.52
C MET A 228 -0.68 41.01 -20.51
N ASP A 229 0.07 41.90 -21.20
CA ASP A 229 1.54 41.89 -21.29
C ASP A 229 2.29 42.31 -20.02
N ARG A 230 1.54 42.92 -19.06
CA ARG A 230 2.06 43.39 -17.77
C ARG A 230 1.77 42.43 -16.62
N ARG A 231 0.95 41.39 -16.84
CA ARG A 231 0.54 40.43 -15.80
C ARG A 231 1.68 39.50 -15.38
N ARG A 232 1.71 39.20 -14.09
CA ARG A 232 2.50 38.13 -13.48
C ARG A 232 1.54 37.15 -12.81
N ASP A 233 0.74 36.48 -13.65
CA ASP A 233 -0.37 35.62 -13.24
C ASP A 233 0.13 34.23 -12.87
N ALA A 234 0.07 33.92 -11.56
CA ALA A 234 0.56 32.65 -11.02
C ALA A 234 -0.33 31.45 -11.42
N LEU A 235 -1.67 31.67 -11.55
CA LEU A 235 -2.58 30.59 -11.94
C LEU A 235 -2.39 30.17 -13.40
N THR A 236 -2.22 31.14 -14.30
CA THR A 236 -1.94 30.84 -15.71
C THR A 236 -0.64 30.07 -15.88
N ALA A 237 0.40 30.40 -15.08
CA ALA A 237 1.63 29.65 -15.07
C ALA A 237 1.45 28.23 -14.51
N ALA A 238 0.71 28.08 -13.41
CA ALA A 238 0.40 26.77 -12.83
C ALA A 238 -0.35 25.88 -13.84
N SER A 239 -1.35 26.43 -14.53
CA SER A 239 -2.10 25.70 -15.55
C SER A 239 -1.22 25.19 -16.70
N GLU A 240 -0.29 26.03 -17.19
CA GLU A 240 0.70 25.61 -18.20
C GLU A 240 1.58 24.47 -17.72
N LEU A 241 2.04 24.53 -16.46
CA LEU A 241 2.89 23.52 -15.87
C LEU A 241 2.15 22.21 -15.57
N ILE A 242 0.89 22.28 -15.13
CA ILE A 242 0.06 21.09 -14.90
C ILE A 242 -0.15 20.32 -16.20
N LEU A 243 -0.50 21.00 -17.29
CA LEU A 243 -0.60 20.36 -18.61
C LEU A 243 0.73 19.82 -19.11
N ALA A 244 1.84 20.48 -18.76
CA ALA A 244 3.18 20.01 -19.12
C ALA A 244 3.57 18.74 -18.34
N VAL A 245 3.15 18.59 -17.08
CA VAL A 245 3.35 17.35 -16.30
C VAL A 245 2.64 16.19 -16.96
N GLU A 246 1.35 16.34 -17.29
CA GLU A 246 0.55 15.30 -17.95
C GLU A 246 1.17 14.89 -19.31
N ALA A 247 1.49 15.87 -20.15
CA ALA A 247 2.08 15.63 -21.47
C ALA A 247 3.43 14.92 -21.38
N ALA A 248 4.27 15.26 -20.41
CA ALA A 248 5.56 14.62 -20.22
C ALA A 248 5.40 13.18 -19.69
N ALA A 249 4.49 12.95 -18.75
CA ALA A 249 4.25 11.63 -18.19
C ALA A 249 3.73 10.64 -19.23
N THR A 250 2.84 11.08 -20.13
CA THR A 250 2.30 10.21 -21.20
C THR A 250 3.35 9.73 -22.22
N THR A 251 4.48 10.39 -22.31
CA THR A 251 5.58 9.97 -23.23
C THR A 251 6.57 9.01 -22.56
N GLN A 252 6.52 8.84 -21.23
CA GLN A 252 7.45 8.01 -20.48
C GLN A 252 6.78 6.70 -20.06
N THR A 253 7.22 5.57 -20.62
CA THR A 253 6.66 4.25 -20.30
C THR A 253 6.79 3.93 -18.83
N GLY A 254 5.70 3.49 -18.19
CA GLY A 254 5.67 3.06 -16.79
C GLY A 254 5.70 4.20 -15.77
N LEU A 255 5.73 5.46 -16.22
CA LEU A 255 5.72 6.61 -15.34
C LEU A 255 4.30 7.12 -15.13
N VAL A 256 3.97 7.41 -13.88
CA VAL A 256 2.72 8.08 -13.49
C VAL A 256 3.06 9.40 -12.79
N ALA A 257 2.45 10.49 -13.22
CA ALA A 257 2.60 11.78 -12.57
C ALA A 257 1.23 12.47 -12.42
N THR A 258 0.94 12.95 -11.22
CA THR A 258 -0.37 13.51 -10.88
C THR A 258 -0.22 14.83 -10.12
N VAL A 259 -1.02 15.83 -10.51
CA VAL A 259 -1.26 17.03 -9.71
C VAL A 259 -2.59 16.86 -8.98
N GLY A 260 -2.52 16.55 -7.69
CA GLY A 260 -3.71 16.20 -6.89
C GLY A 260 -4.37 17.38 -6.17
N LYS A 261 -3.65 18.49 -5.97
CA LYS A 261 -4.14 19.66 -5.25
C LYS A 261 -3.68 20.94 -5.95
N LEU A 262 -4.55 21.92 -6.07
CA LEU A 262 -4.25 23.27 -6.55
C LEU A 262 -4.93 24.29 -5.63
N GLN A 263 -4.16 25.23 -5.11
CA GLN A 263 -4.63 26.37 -4.32
C GLN A 263 -4.23 27.66 -5.00
N VAL A 264 -5.12 28.65 -4.99
CA VAL A 264 -4.94 29.92 -5.68
C VAL A 264 -5.27 31.07 -4.74
N GLU A 265 -4.39 32.05 -4.68
CA GLU A 265 -4.55 33.23 -3.85
C GLU A 265 -4.52 34.53 -4.70
N PRO A 266 -5.44 35.45 -4.42
CA PRO A 266 -6.49 35.45 -3.40
C PRO A 266 -7.76 34.68 -3.78
N GLY A 267 -7.85 34.03 -4.96
CA GLY A 267 -8.99 33.21 -5.35
C GLY A 267 -10.30 34.01 -5.60
N VAL A 268 -10.16 35.24 -6.06
CA VAL A 268 -11.27 36.15 -6.29
C VAL A 268 -11.41 36.46 -7.78
N ALA A 269 -12.63 36.44 -8.33
CA ALA A 269 -12.91 36.49 -9.78
C ALA A 269 -12.39 37.74 -10.50
N ASN A 270 -12.26 38.87 -9.81
CA ASN A 270 -11.81 40.15 -10.37
C ASN A 270 -10.38 40.53 -9.99
N VAL A 271 -9.57 39.54 -9.48
CA VAL A 271 -8.17 39.74 -9.10
C VAL A 271 -7.30 38.75 -9.86
N ILE A 272 -6.20 39.24 -10.45
CA ILE A 272 -5.15 38.42 -11.04
C ILE A 272 -4.52 37.60 -9.91
N PRO A 273 -4.42 36.25 -10.00
CA PRO A 273 -3.81 35.44 -8.95
C PRO A 273 -2.33 35.76 -8.74
N GLY A 274 -1.99 36.18 -7.50
CA GLY A 274 -0.62 36.48 -7.10
C GLY A 274 0.15 35.26 -6.65
N ARG A 275 -0.53 34.19 -6.21
CA ARG A 275 0.09 32.94 -5.79
C ARG A 275 -0.72 31.74 -6.25
N ALA A 276 -0.02 30.69 -6.67
CA ALA A 276 -0.63 29.37 -6.92
C ALA A 276 0.30 28.29 -6.35
N THR A 277 -0.29 27.36 -5.58
CA THR A 277 0.46 26.24 -4.99
C THR A 277 -0.20 24.94 -5.44
N PHE A 278 0.57 23.98 -5.92
CA PHE A 278 0.07 22.67 -6.31
C PHE A 278 0.99 21.53 -5.85
N THR A 279 0.42 20.35 -5.66
CA THR A 279 1.20 19.14 -5.35
C THR A 279 1.49 18.35 -6.62
N LEU A 280 2.68 17.74 -6.67
CA LEU A 280 3.11 16.84 -7.73
C LEU A 280 3.50 15.50 -7.10
N ASP A 281 2.86 14.41 -7.53
CA ASP A 281 3.18 13.02 -7.17
C ASP A 281 3.73 12.33 -8.42
N VAL A 282 4.97 11.84 -8.36
CA VAL A 282 5.65 11.13 -9.47
C VAL A 282 6.02 9.74 -9.00
N ARG A 283 5.62 8.71 -9.77
CA ARG A 283 5.88 7.30 -9.46
C ARG A 283 6.50 6.57 -10.64
N HIS A 284 7.49 5.72 -10.37
CA HIS A 284 8.10 4.84 -11.36
C HIS A 284 8.81 3.66 -10.67
N ALA A 285 8.87 2.50 -11.34
CA ALA A 285 9.56 1.31 -10.85
C ALA A 285 11.09 1.42 -10.81
N ASP A 286 11.67 2.40 -11.50
CA ASP A 286 13.10 2.71 -11.51
C ASP A 286 13.34 4.12 -10.98
N ASP A 287 14.08 4.23 -9.88
CA ASP A 287 14.35 5.49 -9.20
C ASP A 287 15.14 6.49 -10.04
N ARG A 288 16.04 6.00 -10.92
CA ARG A 288 16.83 6.88 -11.79
C ARG A 288 15.92 7.57 -12.79
N THR A 289 14.99 6.83 -13.38
CA THR A 289 14.00 7.36 -14.32
C THR A 289 13.09 8.37 -13.61
N ARG A 290 12.60 8.04 -12.40
CA ARG A 290 11.76 8.92 -11.59
C ARG A 290 12.47 10.23 -11.23
N SER A 291 13.71 10.15 -10.73
CA SER A 291 14.50 11.33 -10.36
C SER A 291 14.83 12.20 -11.57
N ALA A 292 15.27 11.60 -12.69
CA ALA A 292 15.56 12.33 -13.90
C ALA A 292 14.33 13.07 -14.46
N PHE A 293 13.14 12.42 -14.43
CA PHE A 293 11.89 13.04 -14.81
C PHE A 293 11.53 14.22 -13.91
N SER A 294 11.64 14.05 -12.59
CA SER A 294 11.38 15.11 -11.62
C SER A 294 12.31 16.32 -11.81
N GLU A 295 13.59 16.08 -12.03
CA GLU A 295 14.57 17.14 -12.31
C GLU A 295 14.27 17.89 -13.61
N ALA A 296 13.92 17.18 -14.67
CA ALA A 296 13.52 17.78 -15.93
C ALA A 296 12.27 18.67 -15.78
N LEU A 297 11.27 18.20 -15.03
CA LEU A 297 10.09 19.00 -14.70
C LEU A 297 10.43 20.25 -13.89
N LEU A 298 11.27 20.14 -12.86
CA LEU A 298 11.70 21.29 -12.06
C LEU A 298 12.46 22.31 -12.90
N THR A 299 13.27 21.86 -13.85
CA THR A 299 13.96 22.75 -14.79
C THR A 299 12.98 23.49 -15.68
N ARG A 300 11.99 22.80 -16.25
CA ARG A 300 10.92 23.42 -17.03
C ARG A 300 10.08 24.41 -16.21
N MET A 301 9.82 24.11 -14.93
CA MET A 301 9.11 25.00 -14.03
C MET A 301 9.88 26.31 -13.81
N ARG A 302 11.21 26.23 -13.62
CA ARG A 302 12.08 27.43 -13.49
C ARG A 302 12.11 28.26 -14.77
N GLU A 303 12.15 27.62 -15.95
CA GLU A 303 12.12 28.31 -17.24
C GLU A 303 10.77 29.02 -17.48
N THR A 304 9.65 28.34 -17.19
CA THR A 304 8.31 28.93 -17.31
C THR A 304 8.14 30.09 -16.34
N ALA A 305 8.57 29.96 -15.08
CA ALA A 305 8.51 31.03 -14.10
C ALA A 305 9.32 32.26 -14.58
N ARG A 306 10.55 32.06 -15.06
CA ARG A 306 11.40 33.15 -15.58
C ARG A 306 10.75 33.84 -16.78
N ARG A 307 10.23 33.09 -17.76
CA ARG A 307 9.56 33.64 -18.94
C ARG A 307 8.32 34.49 -18.56
N ARG A 308 7.59 34.07 -17.55
CA ARG A 308 6.38 34.75 -17.03
C ARG A 308 6.69 35.78 -15.93
N LYS A 309 7.97 36.00 -15.58
CA LYS A 309 8.43 36.91 -14.53
C LYS A 309 7.86 36.58 -13.14
N LEU A 310 7.82 35.27 -12.83
CA LEU A 310 7.39 34.71 -11.54
C LEU A 310 8.60 34.14 -10.80
N THR A 311 8.45 33.88 -9.50
CA THR A 311 9.32 32.98 -8.75
C THR A 311 8.66 31.61 -8.62
N VAL A 312 9.48 30.55 -8.50
CA VAL A 312 9.03 29.18 -8.24
C VAL A 312 9.87 28.59 -7.11
N GLU A 313 9.19 27.97 -6.16
CA GLU A 313 9.77 27.20 -5.08
C GLU A 313 9.24 25.77 -5.16
N ALA A 314 10.09 24.80 -4.84
CA ALA A 314 9.71 23.38 -4.79
C ALA A 314 10.20 22.80 -3.46
N HIS A 315 9.27 22.20 -2.72
CA HIS A 315 9.53 21.55 -1.44
C HIS A 315 9.22 20.07 -1.55
N SER A 316 10.16 19.21 -1.10
CA SER A 316 9.89 17.77 -1.01
C SER A 316 8.96 17.51 0.18
N ILE A 317 7.84 16.81 -0.07
CA ILE A 317 6.92 16.32 0.96
C ILE A 317 7.35 14.93 1.41
N SER A 318 7.63 14.05 0.44
CA SER A 318 8.09 12.67 0.70
C SER A 318 8.88 12.14 -0.49
N GLU A 319 9.81 11.24 -0.18
CA GLU A 319 10.62 10.51 -1.15
C GLU A 319 10.72 9.05 -0.70
N ASN A 320 10.19 8.12 -1.49
CA ASN A 320 10.24 6.69 -1.21
C ASN A 320 10.94 5.98 -2.38
N ALA A 321 11.91 5.13 -2.06
CA ALA A 321 12.61 4.35 -3.07
C ALA A 321 11.71 3.23 -3.64
N ALA A 322 11.95 2.86 -4.89
CA ALA A 322 11.34 1.70 -5.49
C ALA A 322 11.89 0.41 -4.87
N VAL A 323 11.02 -0.58 -4.70
CA VAL A 323 11.39 -1.88 -4.17
C VAL A 323 11.13 -2.95 -5.22
N ARG A 324 12.10 -3.82 -5.48
CA ARG A 324 11.95 -4.94 -6.43
C ARG A 324 11.58 -6.22 -5.71
N CYS A 325 10.64 -6.96 -6.27
CA CYS A 325 10.41 -8.33 -5.85
C CYS A 325 11.60 -9.23 -6.23
N ALA A 326 11.88 -10.22 -5.39
CA ALA A 326 13.00 -11.14 -5.61
C ALA A 326 12.76 -11.99 -6.87
N PRO A 327 13.69 -12.00 -7.85
CA PRO A 327 13.48 -12.74 -9.10
C PRO A 327 13.24 -14.24 -8.90
N GLY A 328 13.88 -14.86 -7.89
CA GLY A 328 13.67 -16.26 -7.54
C GLY A 328 12.24 -16.56 -7.13
N LEU A 329 11.70 -15.79 -6.19
CA LEU A 329 10.33 -15.95 -5.71
C LEU A 329 9.29 -15.57 -6.80
N ALA A 330 9.55 -14.50 -7.57
CA ALA A 330 8.69 -14.09 -8.69
C ALA A 330 8.64 -15.19 -9.78
N SER A 331 9.75 -15.88 -10.05
CA SER A 331 9.80 -17.01 -10.98
C SER A 331 8.96 -18.20 -10.50
N ILE A 332 9.05 -18.55 -9.21
CA ILE A 332 8.23 -19.61 -8.61
C ILE A 332 6.76 -19.24 -8.69
N LEU A 333 6.40 -17.98 -8.40
CA LEU A 333 5.03 -17.49 -8.47
C LEU A 333 4.50 -17.50 -9.92
N THR A 334 5.33 -17.12 -10.90
CA THR A 334 5.01 -17.20 -12.33
C THR A 334 4.74 -18.65 -12.74
N GLN A 335 5.55 -19.61 -12.25
CA GLN A 335 5.32 -21.03 -12.52
C GLN A 335 4.04 -21.54 -11.87
N ALA A 336 3.76 -21.10 -10.62
CA ALA A 336 2.51 -21.45 -9.93
C ALA A 336 1.27 -21.00 -10.71
N ILE A 337 1.27 -19.78 -11.27
CA ILE A 337 0.19 -19.26 -12.12
C ILE A 337 -0.01 -20.15 -13.36
N LYS A 338 1.10 -20.54 -14.04
CA LYS A 338 1.03 -21.45 -15.20
C LYS A 338 0.48 -22.82 -14.84
N ASP A 339 0.94 -23.39 -13.72
CA ASP A 339 0.49 -24.71 -13.25
C ASP A 339 -1.01 -24.71 -12.88
N CYS A 340 -1.56 -23.57 -12.48
CA CYS A 340 -2.99 -23.34 -12.27
C CYS A 340 -3.77 -23.04 -13.57
N GLY A 341 -3.16 -23.19 -14.75
CA GLY A 341 -3.81 -23.00 -16.05
C GLY A 341 -4.04 -21.53 -16.42
N GLN A 342 -3.39 -20.59 -15.73
CA GLN A 342 -3.53 -19.17 -16.00
C GLN A 342 -2.33 -18.63 -16.81
N ARG A 343 -2.59 -17.56 -17.57
CA ARG A 343 -1.52 -16.84 -18.27
C ARG A 343 -0.86 -15.84 -17.33
N PRO A 344 0.44 -15.95 -17.02
CA PRO A 344 1.11 -14.99 -16.17
C PRO A 344 1.27 -13.64 -16.86
N ILE A 345 1.21 -12.58 -16.06
CA ILE A 345 1.57 -11.21 -16.43
C ILE A 345 2.37 -10.61 -15.27
N GLU A 346 3.35 -9.80 -15.62
CA GLU A 346 4.10 -9.01 -14.64
C GLU A 346 3.56 -7.57 -14.61
N LEU A 347 3.37 -7.05 -13.40
CA LEU A 347 2.86 -5.71 -13.13
C LEU A 347 3.76 -5.02 -12.10
N THR A 348 3.85 -3.70 -12.19
CA THR A 348 4.44 -2.90 -11.11
C THR A 348 3.31 -2.38 -10.22
N SER A 349 3.44 -2.48 -8.90
CA SER A 349 2.53 -1.80 -8.00
C SER A 349 2.77 -0.30 -8.05
N GLY A 350 1.72 0.45 -8.31
CA GLY A 350 1.71 1.91 -8.15
C GLY A 350 1.44 2.35 -6.72
N ALA A 351 0.91 1.47 -5.87
CA ALA A 351 0.62 1.70 -4.45
C ALA A 351 1.75 1.18 -3.56
N GLY A 352 1.84 1.68 -2.32
CA GLY A 352 2.67 1.09 -1.29
C GLY A 352 2.04 -0.18 -0.73
N HIS A 353 2.82 -1.02 -0.05
CA HIS A 353 2.38 -2.24 0.62
C HIS A 353 3.35 -2.57 1.75
N ASP A 354 2.96 -3.41 2.69
CA ASP A 354 3.84 -3.88 3.77
C ASP A 354 5.13 -4.53 3.23
N ALA A 355 5.06 -5.12 2.03
CA ALA A 355 6.21 -5.67 1.32
C ALA A 355 7.34 -4.65 1.11
N VAL A 356 7.06 -3.33 1.04
CA VAL A 356 8.10 -2.29 0.98
C VAL A 356 9.02 -2.39 2.19
N VAL A 357 8.44 -2.48 3.36
CA VAL A 357 9.17 -2.55 4.63
C VAL A 357 9.76 -3.93 4.83
N MET A 358 9.00 -4.99 4.53
CA MET A 358 9.44 -6.39 4.67
C MET A 358 10.65 -6.72 3.77
N SER A 359 10.86 -5.97 2.68
CA SER A 359 12.05 -6.10 1.82
C SER A 359 13.38 -5.81 2.53
N SER A 360 13.34 -5.08 3.65
CA SER A 360 14.53 -4.87 4.49
C SER A 360 14.86 -6.07 5.38
N LEU A 361 13.90 -6.98 5.59
CA LEU A 361 14.06 -8.19 6.38
C LEU A 361 14.42 -9.40 5.52
N THR A 362 13.78 -9.55 4.36
CA THR A 362 13.88 -10.76 3.53
C THR A 362 13.51 -10.48 2.07
N ASP A 363 13.77 -11.44 1.18
CA ASP A 363 13.25 -11.45 -0.17
C ASP A 363 11.72 -11.39 -0.18
N ILE A 364 11.15 -10.58 -1.07
CA ILE A 364 9.70 -10.40 -1.18
C ILE A 364 9.16 -10.88 -2.52
N ALA A 365 7.90 -11.33 -2.52
CA ALA A 365 7.08 -11.54 -3.69
C ALA A 365 5.67 -11.01 -3.44
N MET A 366 4.97 -10.62 -4.49
CA MET A 366 3.58 -10.21 -4.38
C MET A 366 2.73 -10.78 -5.52
N LEU A 367 1.50 -11.14 -5.18
CA LEU A 367 0.47 -11.59 -6.11
C LEU A 367 -0.68 -10.60 -6.10
N PHE A 368 -0.98 -10.01 -7.26
CA PHE A 368 -2.18 -9.21 -7.44
C PHE A 368 -3.38 -10.06 -7.79
N VAL A 369 -4.53 -9.68 -7.22
CA VAL A 369 -5.86 -10.21 -7.53
C VAL A 369 -6.66 -9.12 -8.23
N ARG A 370 -7.34 -9.47 -9.32
CA ARG A 370 -8.17 -8.53 -10.06
C ARG A 370 -9.26 -7.93 -9.18
N CYS A 371 -9.37 -6.60 -9.20
CA CYS A 371 -10.49 -5.87 -8.63
C CYS A 371 -11.32 -5.19 -9.74
N LYS A 372 -12.62 -5.11 -9.54
CA LYS A 372 -13.56 -4.59 -10.53
C LYS A 372 -13.33 -3.09 -10.76
N GLY A 373 -13.10 -2.71 -12.02
CA GLY A 373 -12.84 -1.33 -12.41
C GLY A 373 -11.53 -0.75 -11.87
N GLY A 374 -10.68 -1.54 -11.22
CA GLY A 374 -9.50 -1.05 -10.52
C GLY A 374 -9.81 -0.19 -9.30
N ILE A 375 -11.04 -0.28 -8.77
CA ILE A 375 -11.51 0.55 -7.65
C ILE A 375 -10.89 0.03 -6.36
N SER A 376 -10.25 0.94 -5.62
CA SER A 376 -9.79 0.76 -4.23
C SER A 376 -9.96 2.04 -3.44
N HIS A 377 -9.83 2.01 -2.10
CA HIS A 377 -10.08 3.12 -1.19
C HIS A 377 -11.49 3.71 -1.37
N ASN A 378 -12.47 2.85 -1.63
CA ASN A 378 -13.83 3.23 -1.96
C ASN A 378 -14.81 2.09 -1.60
N PRO A 379 -16.01 2.38 -1.08
CA PRO A 379 -17.01 1.36 -0.76
C PRO A 379 -17.45 0.49 -1.95
N ALA A 380 -17.27 0.96 -3.20
CA ALA A 380 -17.58 0.22 -4.42
C ALA A 380 -16.53 -0.84 -4.80
N GLU A 381 -15.45 -0.94 -4.04
CA GLU A 381 -14.40 -1.96 -4.23
C GLU A 381 -14.99 -3.36 -4.24
N SER A 382 -14.57 -4.16 -5.21
CA SER A 382 -15.13 -5.50 -5.38
C SER A 382 -14.15 -6.45 -6.06
N VAL A 383 -14.13 -7.71 -5.61
CA VAL A 383 -13.45 -8.84 -6.25
C VAL A 383 -14.45 -9.96 -6.53
N SER A 384 -14.14 -10.86 -7.47
CA SER A 384 -14.98 -12.02 -7.72
C SER A 384 -14.50 -13.24 -6.92
N ALA A 385 -15.43 -14.06 -6.43
CA ALA A 385 -15.09 -15.33 -5.78
C ALA A 385 -14.30 -16.27 -6.71
N ALA A 386 -14.47 -16.17 -8.03
CA ALA A 386 -13.71 -16.92 -9.01
C ALA A 386 -12.23 -16.52 -9.04
N ASP A 387 -11.94 -15.20 -9.00
CA ASP A 387 -10.56 -14.69 -8.96
C ASP A 387 -9.88 -15.03 -7.63
N VAL A 388 -10.62 -14.93 -6.52
CA VAL A 388 -10.15 -15.36 -5.19
C VAL A 388 -9.82 -16.86 -5.17
N ALA A 389 -10.64 -17.71 -5.82
CA ALA A 389 -10.35 -19.14 -5.92
C ALA A 389 -9.04 -19.40 -6.67
N VAL A 390 -8.79 -18.68 -7.77
CA VAL A 390 -7.53 -18.78 -8.51
C VAL A 390 -6.37 -18.33 -7.64
N ALA A 391 -6.49 -17.21 -6.92
CA ALA A 391 -5.43 -16.70 -6.06
C ALA A 391 -5.06 -17.71 -4.95
N ILE A 392 -6.05 -18.34 -4.31
CA ILE A 392 -5.83 -19.41 -3.31
C ILE A 392 -5.07 -20.58 -3.93
N GLU A 393 -5.46 -21.05 -5.12
CA GLU A 393 -4.76 -22.16 -5.79
C GLU A 393 -3.33 -21.80 -6.17
N VAL A 394 -3.10 -20.57 -6.65
CA VAL A 394 -1.74 -20.07 -6.98
C VAL A 394 -0.86 -19.99 -5.74
N VAL A 395 -1.36 -19.49 -4.61
CA VAL A 395 -0.60 -19.44 -3.35
C VAL A 395 -0.26 -20.83 -2.85
N ASN A 396 -1.22 -21.76 -2.89
CA ASN A 396 -0.97 -23.16 -2.52
C ASN A 396 0.09 -23.80 -3.43
N ARG A 397 0.01 -23.56 -4.73
CA ARG A 397 0.96 -24.08 -5.69
C ARG A 397 2.35 -23.46 -5.53
N PHE A 398 2.43 -22.17 -5.21
CA PHE A 398 3.66 -21.50 -4.87
C PHE A 398 4.36 -22.16 -3.65
N ILE A 399 3.60 -22.41 -2.58
CA ILE A 399 4.12 -23.11 -1.37
C ILE A 399 4.61 -24.51 -1.73
N GLU A 400 3.87 -25.26 -2.57
CA GLU A 400 4.28 -26.61 -3.01
C GLU A 400 5.56 -26.60 -3.87
N LEU A 401 5.75 -25.59 -4.72
CA LEU A 401 6.95 -25.44 -5.54
C LEU A 401 8.14 -25.04 -4.68
N LEU A 402 7.95 -24.09 -3.76
CA LEU A 402 9.00 -23.67 -2.82
C LEU A 402 9.45 -24.82 -1.91
N ALA A 403 8.54 -25.74 -1.54
CA ALA A 403 8.87 -26.91 -0.74
C ALA A 403 9.71 -27.97 -1.48
N LYS A 404 9.90 -27.82 -2.79
CA LYS A 404 10.68 -28.73 -3.65
C LYS A 404 12.01 -28.12 -4.08
N SER A 405 12.19 -26.80 -3.92
CA SER A 405 13.43 -26.08 -4.22
C SER A 405 14.43 -26.21 -3.09
#